data_2e4286fb8b510151c14272e5e0a1642a
#
_entry.id   2e4286fb8b510151c14272e5e0a1642a
#
_cell.length_a   1.000
_cell.length_b   1.000
_cell.length_c   1.000
_cell.angle_alpha   90.00
_cell.angle_beta   90.00
_cell.angle_gamma   90.00
#
_symmetry.space_group_name_H-M   'P 1'
#
loop_
_entity.id
_entity.type
_entity.pdbx_description
1 polymer ?
#
loop_
_entity_poly.entity_id
_entity_poly.type
_entity_poly.pdbx_seq_one_letter_code
_entity_poly.pdbx_strand_id
1 'polypeptide(L)'
;MIDLEKENRKVRCFLVGEPGNNLSELEGLSQTLGLCTAGKLTLSRLEIKPAYGMGKGKAEEISKLSKETESDCIIFDFNLEPTKQRNWEKLSGIPCFDRQELIIKIFAQRARTKEASLQVELARLSYSLSRLSHSYGDMARQRGGSYGSKGQGETQLELDQRQIRERISQVKKELEKVASTRITQRKKRSRNPFVECALVGYTNAGKSSLMNALTGSSALVEDKLFATLDPLTRKLELADGKKILLTDTVGFISNLPHSLIDAFKSTLSSATEADILLVVIDCSDPDFEFQYSTVKKVLGEIASSQKQKIPSTAKNNMFCTAEKNSVFDMQHENEYDSNSPAKKSIIVLNKYDLCKDDDVRKAQLSLMFPEGIFVSAKTGHGLSELLKKISFYATKEHKKENPHENV
;
A
#
# COMPACT_ATOMS: atom_id res chain seq x y z
N MET A 1 12.02 19.81 -5.37
CA MET A 1 11.50 19.53 -4.02
C MET A 1 10.42 20.55 -3.73
N ILE A 2 9.20 20.15 -3.43
CA ILE A 2 8.18 21.13 -2.99
C ILE A 2 8.67 21.66 -1.66
N ASP A 3 9.00 22.92 -1.59
CA ASP A 3 9.10 23.62 -0.32
C ASP A 3 7.64 23.79 0.16
N LEU A 4 7.25 23.01 1.16
CA LEU A 4 5.88 23.02 1.71
C LEU A 4 5.60 24.30 2.54
N GLU A 5 6.62 25.14 2.71
CA GLU A 5 6.58 26.37 3.47
C GLU A 5 6.81 27.60 2.57
N LYS A 6 5.89 27.84 1.63
CA LYS A 6 5.79 29.17 1.04
C LYS A 6 4.93 30.06 1.95
N GLU A 7 5.60 31.01 2.62
CA GLU A 7 5.01 32.21 3.19
C GLU A 7 3.55 32.07 3.70
N ASN A 8 3.35 31.40 4.84
CA ASN A 8 2.08 31.41 5.61
C ASN A 8 0.78 30.98 4.88
N ARG A 9 0.85 30.42 3.66
CA ARG A 9 -0.32 29.88 2.95
C ARG A 9 -0.14 28.39 2.62
N LYS A 10 -1.24 27.64 2.65
CA LYS A 10 -1.26 26.25 2.19
C LYS A 10 -0.92 26.18 0.70
N VAL A 11 -0.02 25.29 0.30
CA VAL A 11 0.33 25.03 -1.10
C VAL A 11 -0.91 24.51 -1.85
N ARG A 12 -1.22 25.12 -2.97
CA ARG A 12 -2.39 24.81 -3.81
C ARG A 12 -1.99 23.87 -4.93
N CYS A 13 -2.76 22.81 -5.15
CA CYS A 13 -2.49 21.83 -6.20
C CYS A 13 -3.65 21.73 -7.20
N PHE A 14 -3.30 21.52 -8.48
CA PHE A 14 -4.24 21.16 -9.54
C PHE A 14 -4.14 19.66 -9.79
N LEU A 15 -5.26 18.93 -9.74
CA LEU A 15 -5.29 17.48 -9.89
C LEU A 15 -5.71 17.09 -11.31
N VAL A 16 -4.98 16.14 -11.91
CA VAL A 16 -5.25 15.63 -13.26
C VAL A 16 -5.42 14.10 -13.18
N GLY A 17 -6.61 13.61 -13.49
CA GLY A 17 -6.97 12.20 -13.43
C GLY A 17 -7.04 11.49 -14.77
N GLU A 18 -6.93 10.17 -14.72
CA GLU A 18 -7.19 9.26 -15.84
C GLU A 18 -8.68 9.23 -16.21
N PRO A 19 -9.02 8.82 -17.44
CA PRO A 19 -10.40 8.64 -17.85
C PRO A 19 -11.16 7.67 -16.94
N GLY A 20 -12.36 8.07 -16.51
CA GLY A 20 -13.20 7.24 -15.65
C GLY A 20 -12.75 7.12 -14.20
N ASN A 21 -11.62 7.75 -13.82
CA ASN A 21 -11.14 7.70 -12.45
C ASN A 21 -11.76 8.82 -11.60
N ASN A 22 -12.23 8.45 -10.42
CA ASN A 22 -12.67 9.40 -9.41
C ASN A 22 -11.43 9.96 -8.68
N LEU A 23 -11.20 11.26 -8.78
CA LEU A 23 -10.05 11.95 -8.16
C LEU A 23 -10.14 12.04 -6.63
N SER A 24 -11.15 11.47 -5.98
CA SER A 24 -11.33 11.53 -4.53
C SER A 24 -10.14 10.97 -3.76
N GLU A 25 -9.55 9.89 -4.24
CA GLU A 25 -8.38 9.26 -3.62
C GLU A 25 -7.12 10.14 -3.78
N LEU A 26 -6.87 10.69 -4.96
CA LEU A 26 -5.75 11.62 -5.18
C LEU A 26 -5.91 12.91 -4.37
N GLU A 27 -7.14 13.39 -4.23
CA GLU A 27 -7.47 14.52 -3.37
C GLU A 27 -7.19 14.21 -1.90
N GLY A 28 -7.58 13.04 -1.40
CA GLY A 28 -7.27 12.57 -0.05
C GLY A 28 -5.76 12.43 0.20
N LEU A 29 -4.99 11.96 -0.79
CA LEU A 29 -3.51 11.94 -0.72
C LEU A 29 -2.95 13.36 -0.61
N SER A 30 -3.44 14.28 -1.43
CA SER A 30 -3.01 15.69 -1.42
C SER A 30 -3.31 16.35 -0.07
N GLN A 31 -4.51 16.16 0.46
CA GLN A 31 -4.90 16.66 1.78
C GLN A 31 -4.06 16.06 2.92
N THR A 32 -3.68 14.79 2.80
CA THR A 32 -2.79 14.12 3.77
C THR A 32 -1.42 14.81 3.87
N LEU A 33 -0.90 15.33 2.75
CA LEU A 33 0.32 16.14 2.72
C LEU A 33 0.10 17.61 3.14
N GLY A 34 -1.12 18.02 3.44
CA GLY A 34 -1.46 19.39 3.78
C GLY A 34 -1.64 20.31 2.57
N LEU A 35 -1.73 19.74 1.36
CA LEU A 35 -2.01 20.50 0.14
C LEU A 35 -3.51 20.85 0.06
N CYS A 36 -3.81 21.97 -0.60
CA CYS A 36 -5.18 22.40 -0.87
C CYS A 36 -5.50 22.19 -2.35
N THR A 37 -6.54 21.45 -2.68
CA THR A 37 -7.00 21.25 -4.06
C THR A 37 -7.61 22.55 -4.58
N ALA A 38 -6.95 23.19 -5.54
CA ALA A 38 -7.40 24.43 -6.19
C ALA A 38 -8.28 24.16 -7.41
N GLY A 39 -8.07 23.05 -8.08
CA GLY A 39 -8.85 22.60 -9.23
C GLY A 39 -8.58 21.16 -9.55
N LYS A 40 -9.48 20.54 -10.31
CA LYS A 40 -9.37 19.16 -10.75
C LYS A 40 -9.95 18.97 -12.14
N LEU A 41 -9.32 18.09 -12.91
CA LEU A 41 -9.75 17.74 -14.25
C LEU A 41 -9.51 16.25 -14.48
N THR A 42 -10.54 15.54 -14.93
CA THR A 42 -10.42 14.17 -15.41
C THR A 42 -10.33 14.16 -16.92
N LEU A 43 -9.36 13.44 -17.46
CA LEU A 43 -9.16 13.32 -18.89
C LEU A 43 -10.27 12.45 -19.49
N SER A 44 -10.78 12.81 -20.67
CA SER A 44 -11.71 11.96 -21.41
C SER A 44 -11.01 10.80 -22.10
N ARG A 45 -9.71 10.94 -22.40
CA ARG A 45 -8.90 9.93 -23.08
C ARG A 45 -7.43 10.12 -22.73
N LEU A 46 -6.72 9.04 -22.41
CA LEU A 46 -5.26 8.99 -22.38
C LEU A 46 -4.74 8.67 -23.78
N GLU A 47 -3.84 9.50 -24.26
CA GLU A 47 -3.08 9.25 -25.48
C GLU A 47 -1.61 9.05 -25.11
N ILE A 48 -1.01 7.96 -25.61
CA ILE A 48 0.43 7.69 -25.44
C ILE A 48 1.21 8.60 -26.39
N LYS A 49 1.07 9.90 -26.25
CA LYS A 49 1.90 10.85 -26.99
C LYS A 49 3.19 11.15 -26.24
N PRO A 50 4.33 11.22 -26.94
CA PRO A 50 5.64 11.30 -26.28
C PRO A 50 5.86 12.57 -25.49
N ALA A 51 5.19 13.70 -25.84
CA ALA A 51 5.49 14.98 -25.23
C ALA A 51 4.89 15.17 -23.82
N TYR A 52 3.61 14.89 -23.65
CA TYR A 52 2.86 15.20 -22.42
C TYR A 52 2.03 14.03 -21.86
N GLY A 53 1.99 12.87 -22.55
CA GLY A 53 1.05 11.78 -22.23
C GLY A 53 -0.37 12.04 -22.73
N MET A 54 -0.57 13.17 -23.42
CA MET A 54 -1.84 13.58 -24.04
C MET A 54 -1.59 14.56 -25.19
N GLY A 55 -2.64 14.95 -25.92
CA GLY A 55 -2.58 15.95 -26.99
C GLY A 55 -2.11 17.32 -26.48
N LYS A 56 -1.33 18.03 -27.30
CA LYS A 56 -0.76 19.34 -26.95
C LYS A 56 -1.82 20.36 -26.52
N GLY A 57 -2.95 20.46 -27.25
CA GLY A 57 -4.04 21.37 -26.90
C GLY A 57 -4.63 21.11 -25.51
N LYS A 58 -4.77 19.82 -25.12
CA LYS A 58 -5.25 19.48 -23.78
C LYS A 58 -4.23 19.80 -22.69
N ALA A 59 -2.94 19.64 -23.00
CA ALA A 59 -1.86 20.04 -22.09
C ALA A 59 -1.84 21.57 -21.88
N GLU A 60 -2.02 22.36 -22.95
CA GLU A 60 -2.11 23.82 -22.86
C GLU A 60 -3.34 24.26 -22.05
N GLU A 61 -4.50 23.60 -22.24
CA GLU A 61 -5.71 23.83 -21.45
C GLU A 61 -5.47 23.62 -19.96
N ILE A 62 -4.87 22.47 -19.57
CA ILE A 62 -4.54 22.17 -18.18
C ILE A 62 -3.56 23.19 -17.60
N SER A 63 -2.54 23.58 -18.37
CA SER A 63 -1.59 24.62 -17.96
C SER A 63 -2.29 25.96 -17.74
N LYS A 64 -3.26 26.32 -18.58
CA LYS A 64 -4.05 27.54 -18.42
C LYS A 64 -4.93 27.48 -17.17
N LEU A 65 -5.67 26.39 -16.99
CA LEU A 65 -6.52 26.17 -15.81
C LEU A 65 -5.72 26.18 -14.51
N SER A 66 -4.52 25.58 -14.49
CA SER A 66 -3.66 25.59 -13.29
C SER A 66 -3.20 27.01 -12.92
N LYS A 67 -3.00 27.89 -13.90
CA LYS A 67 -2.68 29.31 -13.68
C LYS A 67 -3.89 30.10 -13.21
N GLU A 68 -5.05 29.89 -13.84
CA GLU A 68 -6.31 30.56 -13.45
C GLU A 68 -6.72 30.21 -12.01
N THR A 69 -6.43 28.97 -11.58
CA THR A 69 -6.68 28.54 -10.19
C THR A 69 -5.55 28.90 -9.24
N GLU A 70 -4.53 29.63 -9.68
CA GLU A 70 -3.34 30.00 -8.90
C GLU A 70 -2.71 28.80 -8.19
N SER A 71 -2.56 27.68 -8.91
CA SER A 71 -1.98 26.47 -8.37
C SER A 71 -0.46 26.56 -8.29
N ASP A 72 0.12 26.10 -7.20
CA ASP A 72 1.58 26.06 -6.99
C ASP A 72 2.21 24.80 -7.59
N CYS A 73 1.42 23.77 -7.88
CA CYS A 73 1.88 22.53 -8.52
C CYS A 73 0.74 21.80 -9.25
N ILE A 74 1.10 20.89 -10.16
CA ILE A 74 0.17 19.95 -10.80
C ILE A 74 0.48 18.55 -10.34
N ILE A 75 -0.56 17.75 -10.00
CA ILE A 75 -0.43 16.37 -9.57
C ILE A 75 -1.22 15.49 -10.52
N PHE A 76 -0.54 14.47 -11.06
CA PHE A 76 -1.11 13.50 -11.98
C PHE A 76 -1.41 12.19 -11.27
N ASP A 77 -2.59 11.62 -11.51
CA ASP A 77 -3.02 10.34 -10.93
C ASP A 77 -2.41 9.12 -11.65
N PHE A 78 -1.55 9.34 -12.60
CA PHE A 78 -0.83 8.34 -13.36
C PHE A 78 0.68 8.57 -13.31
N ASN A 79 1.43 7.52 -13.71
CA ASN A 79 2.88 7.60 -13.71
C ASN A 79 3.38 8.59 -14.78
N LEU A 80 4.19 9.54 -14.36
CA LEU A 80 4.72 10.59 -15.20
C LEU A 80 6.20 10.32 -15.52
N GLU A 81 6.49 9.87 -16.73
CA GLU A 81 7.87 9.68 -17.18
C GLU A 81 8.70 10.97 -17.03
N PRO A 82 9.99 10.89 -16.74
CA PRO A 82 10.84 12.06 -16.48
C PRO A 82 10.84 13.10 -17.60
N THR A 83 10.82 12.66 -18.85
CA THR A 83 10.76 13.55 -20.02
C THR A 83 9.45 14.31 -20.07
N LYS A 84 8.33 13.60 -19.83
CA LYS A 84 7.00 14.21 -19.78
C LYS A 84 6.90 15.19 -18.64
N GLN A 85 7.44 14.88 -17.47
CA GLN A 85 7.46 15.78 -16.32
C GLN A 85 8.18 17.10 -16.65
N ARG A 86 9.39 17.01 -17.23
CA ARG A 86 10.13 18.22 -17.65
C ARG A 86 9.36 19.05 -18.68
N ASN A 87 8.69 18.39 -19.63
CA ASN A 87 7.88 19.08 -20.62
C ASN A 87 6.69 19.81 -19.95
N TRP A 88 6.06 19.16 -18.98
CA TRP A 88 5.00 19.75 -18.19
C TRP A 88 5.46 20.95 -17.37
N GLU A 89 6.59 20.83 -16.67
CA GLU A 89 7.18 21.91 -15.89
C GLU A 89 7.57 23.12 -16.78
N LYS A 90 8.09 22.85 -17.99
CA LYS A 90 8.36 23.91 -18.98
C LYS A 90 7.08 24.58 -19.50
N LEU A 91 6.01 23.82 -19.71
CA LEU A 91 4.74 24.32 -20.24
C LEU A 91 3.97 25.12 -19.19
N SER A 92 3.88 24.59 -17.98
CA SER A 92 3.09 25.18 -16.90
C SER A 92 3.85 26.29 -16.15
N GLY A 93 5.17 26.16 -16.04
CA GLY A 93 6.03 27.02 -15.22
C GLY A 93 5.99 26.67 -13.73
N ILE A 94 5.30 25.59 -13.34
CA ILE A 94 5.17 25.12 -11.96
C ILE A 94 5.58 23.65 -11.83
N PRO A 95 6.00 23.20 -10.64
CA PRO A 95 6.38 21.80 -10.40
C PRO A 95 5.25 20.82 -10.72
N CYS A 96 5.60 19.69 -11.29
CA CYS A 96 4.68 18.61 -11.64
C CYS A 96 5.07 17.32 -10.93
N PHE A 97 4.09 16.63 -10.34
CA PHE A 97 4.30 15.41 -9.57
C PHE A 97 3.38 14.32 -10.07
N ASP A 98 3.78 13.07 -9.90
CA ASP A 98 2.90 11.93 -10.08
C ASP A 98 2.42 11.36 -8.73
N ARG A 99 1.43 10.48 -8.80
CA ARG A 99 0.85 9.79 -7.64
C ARG A 99 1.92 9.07 -6.82
N GLN A 100 2.91 8.44 -7.47
CA GLN A 100 3.97 7.70 -6.79
C GLN A 100 4.83 8.62 -5.91
N GLU A 101 5.23 9.77 -6.44
CA GLU A 101 6.02 10.76 -5.66
C GLU A 101 5.24 11.28 -4.47
N LEU A 102 3.92 11.49 -4.63
CA LEU A 102 3.03 11.93 -3.55
C LEU A 102 3.00 10.91 -2.41
N ILE A 103 2.83 9.62 -2.73
CA ILE A 103 2.81 8.52 -1.75
C ILE A 103 4.15 8.43 -1.02
N ILE A 104 5.28 8.51 -1.74
CA ILE A 104 6.63 8.49 -1.14
C ILE A 104 6.80 9.65 -0.14
N LYS A 105 6.29 10.84 -0.47
CA LYS A 105 6.34 12.01 0.42
C LYS A 105 5.49 11.82 1.67
N ILE A 106 4.28 11.27 1.54
CA ILE A 106 3.43 10.92 2.69
C ILE A 106 4.15 9.95 3.62
N PHE A 107 4.74 8.90 3.05
CA PHE A 107 5.48 7.90 3.81
C PHE A 107 6.71 8.50 4.50
N ALA A 108 7.42 9.43 3.85
CA ALA A 108 8.56 10.13 4.45
C ALA A 108 8.16 10.97 5.67
N GLN A 109 6.97 11.58 5.66
CA GLN A 109 6.46 12.32 6.82
C GLN A 109 5.98 11.40 7.96
N ARG A 110 5.54 10.17 7.64
CA ARG A 110 4.95 9.23 8.61
C ARG A 110 5.96 8.24 9.21
N ALA A 111 7.09 8.01 8.55
CA ALA A 111 8.12 7.08 9.02
C ALA A 111 8.76 7.55 10.33
N ARG A 112 8.50 6.81 11.42
CA ARG A 112 9.03 7.11 12.75
C ARG A 112 10.09 6.12 13.21
N THR A 113 9.98 4.87 12.74
CA THR A 113 10.94 3.82 13.06
C THR A 113 12.12 3.84 12.09
N LYS A 114 13.28 3.32 12.54
CA LYS A 114 14.46 3.17 11.68
C LYS A 114 14.14 2.28 10.47
N GLU A 115 13.32 1.24 10.65
CA GLU A 115 12.91 0.33 9.57
C GLU A 115 12.10 1.07 8.52
N ALA A 116 11.04 1.79 8.93
CA ALA A 116 10.21 2.56 8.01
C ALA A 116 11.02 3.66 7.29
N SER A 117 11.91 4.35 7.99
CA SER A 117 12.78 5.36 7.38
C SER A 117 13.69 4.77 6.29
N LEU A 118 14.29 3.59 6.53
CA LEU A 118 15.09 2.89 5.54
C LEU A 118 14.25 2.39 4.35
N GLN A 119 13.02 1.94 4.60
CA GLN A 119 12.08 1.51 3.54
C GLN A 119 11.69 2.69 2.64
N VAL A 120 11.37 3.83 3.24
CA VAL A 120 11.07 5.07 2.50
C VAL A 120 12.28 5.56 1.72
N GLU A 121 13.48 5.51 2.32
CA GLU A 121 14.71 5.86 1.63
C GLU A 121 14.94 4.95 0.42
N LEU A 122 14.75 3.62 0.56
CA LEU A 122 14.86 2.66 -0.53
C LEU A 122 13.87 2.96 -1.65
N ALA A 123 12.61 3.24 -1.31
CA ALA A 123 11.58 3.61 -2.27
C ALA A 123 11.93 4.90 -3.04
N ARG A 124 12.39 5.92 -2.33
CA ARG A 124 12.82 7.21 -2.90
C ARG A 124 14.02 7.03 -3.86
N LEU A 125 15.03 6.29 -3.43
CA LEU A 125 16.21 6.02 -4.26
C LEU A 125 15.86 5.21 -5.50
N SER A 126 15.00 4.20 -5.38
CA SER A 126 14.53 3.39 -6.51
C SER A 126 13.74 4.23 -7.51
N TYR A 127 12.87 5.11 -7.04
CA TYR A 127 12.14 6.07 -7.85
C TYR A 127 13.09 7.05 -8.56
N SER A 128 14.07 7.61 -7.85
CA SER A 128 15.07 8.51 -8.44
C SER A 128 15.93 7.81 -9.49
N LEU A 129 16.33 6.56 -9.24
CA LEU A 129 17.14 5.77 -10.19
C LEU A 129 16.39 5.52 -11.50
N SER A 130 15.10 5.17 -11.43
CA SER A 130 14.27 4.98 -12.63
C SER A 130 14.17 6.27 -13.45
N ARG A 131 14.07 7.41 -12.80
CA ARG A 131 14.00 8.73 -13.46
C ARG A 131 15.31 9.13 -14.12
N LEU A 132 16.45 8.84 -13.51
CA LEU A 132 17.78 9.09 -14.12
C LEU A 132 18.03 8.21 -15.33
N SER A 133 17.61 6.94 -15.30
CA SER A 133 17.80 6.00 -16.40
C SER A 133 17.06 6.42 -17.68
N HIS A 134 15.86 6.93 -17.56
CA HIS A 134 15.07 7.44 -18.69
C HIS A 134 15.62 8.77 -19.26
N SER A 135 16.29 9.60 -18.43
CA SER A 135 16.90 10.85 -18.87
C SER A 135 18.04 10.64 -19.87
N TYR A 136 18.74 9.50 -19.78
CA TYR A 136 19.89 9.18 -20.66
C TYR A 136 19.45 8.72 -22.06
N GLY A 137 18.37 7.95 -22.18
CA GLY A 137 17.88 7.48 -23.48
C GLY A 137 17.50 8.62 -24.43
N ASP A 138 17.02 9.73 -23.91
CA ASP A 138 16.65 10.89 -24.71
C ASP A 138 17.84 11.77 -25.08
N MET A 139 18.81 11.94 -24.19
CA MET A 139 20.05 12.67 -24.49
C MET A 139 20.92 11.94 -25.52
N ALA A 140 20.98 10.61 -25.49
CA ALA A 140 21.70 9.82 -26.45
C ALA A 140 21.07 9.90 -27.87
N ARG A 141 19.76 10.00 -27.96
CA ARG A 141 19.04 10.19 -29.24
C ARG A 141 19.19 11.58 -29.82
N GLN A 142 19.38 12.63 -29.00
CA GLN A 142 19.61 14.00 -29.46
C GLN A 142 21.05 14.26 -29.92
N ARG A 143 22.04 13.48 -29.49
CA ARG A 143 23.40 13.52 -29.95
C ARG A 143 23.61 12.53 -31.11
N GLY A 144 22.87 12.70 -32.21
CA GLY A 144 23.14 12.06 -33.47
C GLY A 144 24.51 12.53 -33.98
N GLY A 145 25.49 11.62 -34.00
CA GLY A 145 26.70 11.73 -34.79
C GLY A 145 27.82 12.59 -34.20
N SER A 146 28.65 12.02 -33.35
CA SER A 146 30.07 12.31 -33.32
C SER A 146 30.83 11.02 -32.97
N TYR A 147 31.34 10.39 -33.99
CA TYR A 147 32.37 9.35 -33.91
C TYR A 147 33.64 10.02 -33.42
N GLY A 148 34.14 9.66 -32.25
CA GLY A 148 35.49 10.03 -31.84
C GLY A 148 35.60 10.71 -30.47
N SER A 149 35.38 9.97 -29.40
CA SER A 149 35.99 10.28 -28.11
C SER A 149 36.03 9.02 -27.25
N LYS A 150 36.91 8.08 -27.61
CA LYS A 150 37.37 7.06 -26.67
C LYS A 150 38.30 7.78 -25.68
N GLY A 151 37.86 7.90 -24.42
CA GLY A 151 38.74 8.36 -23.32
C GLY A 151 38.25 9.50 -22.47
N GLN A 152 36.92 9.81 -22.43
CA GLN A 152 36.36 10.69 -21.39
C GLN A 152 35.79 9.82 -20.27
N GLY A 153 36.17 10.10 -19.02
CA GLY A 153 35.70 9.43 -17.82
C GLY A 153 34.19 9.39 -17.73
N GLU A 154 33.69 8.60 -16.77
CA GLU A 154 32.23 8.47 -16.49
C GLU A 154 31.54 9.83 -16.57
N THR A 155 30.40 9.88 -17.27
CA THR A 155 29.58 11.09 -17.29
C THR A 155 29.03 11.36 -15.89
N GLN A 156 28.77 12.61 -15.54
CA GLN A 156 28.19 12.99 -14.24
C GLN A 156 26.94 12.16 -13.91
N LEU A 157 26.14 11.85 -14.94
CA LEU A 157 24.94 11.04 -14.78
C LEU A 157 25.25 9.58 -14.41
N GLU A 158 26.31 8.99 -14.98
CA GLU A 158 26.75 7.62 -14.65
C GLU A 158 27.28 7.57 -13.21
N LEU A 159 28.00 8.59 -12.79
CA LEU A 159 28.46 8.74 -11.41
C LEU A 159 27.27 8.84 -10.44
N ASP A 160 26.28 9.67 -10.76
CA ASP A 160 25.07 9.83 -9.93
C ASP A 160 24.29 8.51 -9.84
N GLN A 161 24.13 7.79 -10.97
CA GLN A 161 23.46 6.48 -10.98
C GLN A 161 24.24 5.44 -10.14
N ARG A 162 25.58 5.45 -10.23
CA ARG A 162 26.41 4.55 -9.43
C ARG A 162 26.27 4.82 -7.94
N GLN A 163 26.35 6.08 -7.54
CA GLN A 163 26.15 6.48 -6.13
C GLN A 163 24.78 6.04 -5.60
N ILE A 164 23.72 6.24 -6.39
CA ILE A 164 22.37 5.81 -5.98
C ILE A 164 22.30 4.28 -5.87
N ARG A 165 22.87 3.51 -6.80
CA ARG A 165 22.90 2.03 -6.72
C ARG A 165 23.69 1.55 -5.50
N GLU A 166 24.81 2.16 -5.21
CA GLU A 166 25.62 1.87 -4.01
C GLU A 166 24.81 2.15 -2.74
N ARG A 167 24.13 3.29 -2.69
CA ARG A 167 23.27 3.62 -1.55
C ARG A 167 22.09 2.67 -1.39
N ILE A 168 21.43 2.26 -2.49
CA ILE A 168 20.40 1.21 -2.49
C ILE A 168 20.95 -0.09 -1.88
N SER A 169 22.15 -0.50 -2.28
CA SER A 169 22.80 -1.72 -1.76
C SER A 169 23.04 -1.62 -0.25
N GLN A 170 23.52 -0.47 0.22
CA GLN A 170 23.73 -0.22 1.66
C GLN A 170 22.43 -0.28 2.45
N VAL A 171 21.39 0.42 1.98
CA VAL A 171 20.07 0.45 2.63
C VAL A 171 19.45 -0.96 2.68
N LYS A 172 19.56 -1.76 1.61
CA LYS A 172 19.10 -3.16 1.62
C LYS A 172 19.82 -4.00 2.68
N LYS A 173 21.14 -3.86 2.82
CA LYS A 173 21.91 -4.56 3.87
C LYS A 173 21.50 -4.11 5.28
N GLU A 174 21.19 -2.84 5.48
CA GLU A 174 20.68 -2.35 6.77
C GLU A 174 19.30 -2.92 7.07
N LEU A 175 18.40 -2.98 6.10
CA LEU A 175 17.08 -3.60 6.25
C LEU A 175 17.18 -5.10 6.58
N GLU A 176 18.10 -5.83 5.96
CA GLU A 176 18.36 -7.25 6.26
C GLU A 176 18.80 -7.44 7.74
N LYS A 177 19.65 -6.56 8.26
CA LYS A 177 20.07 -6.57 9.69
C LYS A 177 18.85 -6.32 10.61
N VAL A 178 18.00 -5.36 10.28
CA VAL A 178 16.79 -5.10 11.08
C VAL A 178 15.84 -6.31 11.02
N ALA A 179 15.64 -6.91 9.86
CA ALA A 179 14.83 -8.11 9.70
C ALA A 179 15.37 -9.29 10.52
N SER A 180 16.68 -9.53 10.52
CA SER A 180 17.30 -10.61 11.30
C SER A 180 17.11 -10.42 12.81
N THR A 181 17.20 -9.18 13.29
CA THR A 181 16.93 -8.84 14.69
C THR A 181 15.47 -9.12 15.06
N ARG A 182 14.54 -8.79 14.17
CA ARG A 182 13.10 -9.06 14.34
C ARG A 182 12.81 -10.55 14.44
N ILE A 183 13.41 -11.38 13.56
CA ILE A 183 13.28 -12.85 13.60
C ILE A 183 13.78 -13.39 14.95
N THR A 184 14.92 -12.89 15.45
CA THR A 184 15.47 -13.30 16.73
C THR A 184 14.56 -12.93 17.91
N GLN A 185 13.98 -11.71 17.88
CA GLN A 185 13.02 -11.28 18.89
C GLN A 185 11.73 -12.10 18.84
N ARG A 186 11.27 -12.45 17.62
CA ARG A 186 10.11 -13.31 17.43
C ARG A 186 10.31 -14.72 17.96
N LYS A 187 11.46 -15.35 17.69
CA LYS A 187 11.82 -16.65 18.28
C LYS A 187 11.83 -16.63 19.80
N LYS A 188 12.17 -15.50 20.44
CA LYS A 188 12.05 -15.33 21.90
C LYS A 188 10.59 -15.21 22.37
N ARG A 189 9.70 -14.60 21.54
CA ARG A 189 8.25 -14.49 21.81
C ARG A 189 7.50 -15.80 21.59
N SER A 190 7.93 -16.64 20.63
CA SER A 190 7.30 -17.94 20.35
C SER A 190 7.40 -18.96 21.50
N ARG A 191 8.16 -18.64 22.55
CA ARG A 191 8.13 -19.40 23.82
C ARG A 191 6.89 -19.09 24.68
N ASN A 192 6.13 -18.04 24.36
CA ASN A 192 4.81 -17.75 24.90
C ASN A 192 3.84 -17.72 23.72
N PRO A 193 2.99 -18.72 23.56
CA PRO A 193 2.13 -18.89 22.38
C PRO A 193 0.96 -17.90 22.42
N PHE A 194 1.22 -16.63 22.08
CA PHE A 194 0.13 -15.68 21.81
C PHE A 194 -0.27 -15.83 20.35
N VAL A 195 -1.56 -16.05 20.10
CA VAL A 195 -2.13 -15.98 18.76
C VAL A 195 -1.98 -14.56 18.23
N GLU A 196 -1.39 -14.45 17.04
CA GLU A 196 -1.17 -13.16 16.36
C GLU A 196 -2.31 -12.88 15.39
N CYS A 197 -3.01 -11.75 15.57
CA CYS A 197 -4.03 -11.26 14.66
C CYS A 197 -3.54 -9.99 13.96
N ALA A 198 -3.76 -9.88 12.64
CA ALA A 198 -3.41 -8.68 11.89
C ALA A 198 -4.65 -8.04 11.24
N LEU A 199 -4.77 -6.73 11.38
CA LEU A 199 -5.74 -5.91 10.68
C LEU A 199 -5.20 -5.54 9.30
N VAL A 200 -5.89 -5.93 8.26
CA VAL A 200 -5.56 -5.60 6.87
C VAL A 200 -6.77 -4.97 6.19
N GLY A 201 -6.55 -4.14 5.20
CA GLY A 201 -7.65 -3.49 4.49
C GLY A 201 -7.19 -2.23 3.79
N TYR A 202 -8.09 -1.63 3.05
CA TYR A 202 -7.80 -0.42 2.29
C TYR A 202 -7.45 0.76 3.20
N THR A 203 -6.79 1.80 2.66
CA THR A 203 -6.58 3.05 3.41
C THR A 203 -7.92 3.63 3.85
N ASN A 204 -7.94 4.20 5.03
CA ASN A 204 -9.15 4.79 5.63
C ASN A 204 -10.34 3.84 5.87
N ALA A 205 -10.17 2.50 5.77
CA ALA A 205 -11.22 1.53 6.14
C ALA A 205 -11.49 1.46 7.65
N GLY A 206 -10.76 2.22 8.47
CA GLY A 206 -10.95 2.31 9.91
C GLY A 206 -10.22 1.23 10.72
N LYS A 207 -9.12 0.67 10.23
CA LYS A 207 -8.29 -0.34 10.92
C LYS A 207 -7.80 0.13 12.29
N SER A 208 -7.17 1.30 12.34
CA SER A 208 -6.63 1.89 13.58
C SER A 208 -7.76 2.26 14.56
N SER A 209 -8.91 2.74 14.05
CA SER A 209 -10.11 2.97 14.86
C SER A 209 -10.63 1.68 15.46
N LEU A 210 -10.69 0.61 14.68
CA LEU A 210 -11.11 -0.71 15.13
C LEU A 210 -10.16 -1.27 16.18
N MET A 211 -8.85 -1.13 15.98
CA MET A 211 -7.86 -1.52 16.99
C MET A 211 -8.07 -0.79 18.30
N ASN A 212 -8.27 0.53 18.28
CA ASN A 212 -8.55 1.31 19.48
C ASN A 212 -9.84 0.84 20.18
N ALA A 213 -10.91 0.62 19.42
CA ALA A 213 -12.18 0.16 19.95
C ALA A 213 -12.09 -1.22 20.62
N LEU A 214 -11.29 -2.15 20.03
CA LEU A 214 -11.11 -3.49 20.58
C LEU A 214 -10.17 -3.52 21.79
N THR A 215 -9.12 -2.67 21.82
CA THR A 215 -8.10 -2.70 22.87
C THR A 215 -8.31 -1.66 23.98
N GLY A 216 -9.33 -0.81 23.87
CA GLY A 216 -9.57 0.29 24.79
C GLY A 216 -8.44 1.35 24.79
N SER A 217 -7.62 1.37 23.75
CA SER A 217 -6.49 2.28 23.65
C SER A 217 -6.90 3.57 22.92
N SER A 218 -6.20 4.67 23.22
CA SER A 218 -6.41 6.00 22.59
C SER A 218 -5.27 6.34 21.64
N ALA A 219 -4.85 5.40 20.76
CA ALA A 219 -3.92 5.75 19.71
C ALA A 219 -4.51 6.82 18.79
N LEU A 220 -3.67 7.74 18.33
CA LEU A 220 -4.10 8.83 17.45
C LEU A 220 -4.70 8.24 16.16
N VAL A 221 -5.98 8.46 15.95
CA VAL A 221 -6.67 8.13 14.70
C VAL A 221 -6.89 9.42 13.95
N GLU A 222 -6.34 9.50 12.75
CA GLU A 222 -6.55 10.61 11.83
C GLU A 222 -7.40 10.12 10.66
N ASP A 223 -8.36 10.93 10.22
CA ASP A 223 -9.10 10.70 8.97
C ASP A 223 -8.26 11.12 7.77
N LYS A 224 -7.14 10.42 7.59
CA LYS A 224 -6.16 10.66 6.53
C LYS A 224 -5.68 9.34 5.96
N LEU A 225 -5.40 9.34 4.67
CA LEU A 225 -4.80 8.18 4.01
C LEU A 225 -3.42 7.90 4.60
N PHE A 226 -3.08 6.61 4.78
CA PHE A 226 -1.82 6.18 5.40
C PHE A 226 -1.57 6.79 6.79
N ALA A 227 -2.61 6.83 7.62
CA ALA A 227 -2.47 7.26 9.02
C ALA A 227 -1.47 6.38 9.80
N THR A 228 -1.43 5.08 9.48
CA THR A 228 -0.49 4.10 10.04
C THR A 228 0.51 3.67 8.96
N LEU A 229 1.82 3.88 9.19
CA LEU A 229 2.92 3.36 8.37
C LEU A 229 3.73 2.30 9.14
N ASP A 230 4.02 2.55 10.40
CA ASP A 230 4.67 1.58 11.27
C ASP A 230 3.64 0.63 11.88
N PRO A 231 3.82 -0.71 11.81
CA PRO A 231 2.90 -1.64 12.44
C PRO A 231 2.83 -1.42 13.94
N LEU A 232 1.62 -1.27 14.47
CA LEU A 232 1.39 -1.11 15.90
C LEU A 232 0.78 -2.39 16.46
N THR A 233 1.49 -3.06 17.38
CA THR A 233 1.00 -4.28 18.02
C THR A 233 0.53 -3.99 19.45
N ARG A 234 -0.64 -4.47 19.81
CA ARG A 234 -1.27 -4.36 21.11
C ARG A 234 -1.73 -5.71 21.64
N LYS A 235 -1.72 -5.87 22.96
CA LYS A 235 -2.35 -7.04 23.60
C LYS A 235 -3.86 -6.80 23.69
N LEU A 236 -4.61 -7.83 23.34
CA LEU A 236 -6.06 -7.86 23.47
C LEU A 236 -6.42 -9.05 24.35
N GLU A 237 -7.19 -8.81 25.41
CA GLU A 237 -7.71 -9.84 26.30
C GLU A 237 -9.12 -10.21 25.84
N LEU A 238 -9.33 -11.51 25.58
CA LEU A 238 -10.60 -12.07 25.16
C LEU A 238 -11.46 -12.41 26.37
N ALA A 239 -12.78 -12.56 26.18
CA ALA A 239 -13.72 -12.85 27.25
C ALA A 239 -13.43 -14.17 28.00
N ASP A 240 -12.72 -15.12 27.37
CA ASP A 240 -12.27 -16.38 27.95
C ASP A 240 -10.93 -16.26 28.71
N GLY A 241 -10.42 -15.04 28.94
CA GLY A 241 -9.17 -14.75 29.65
C GLY A 241 -7.91 -14.97 28.80
N LYS A 242 -8.04 -15.42 27.55
CA LYS A 242 -6.91 -15.57 26.63
C LYS A 242 -6.41 -14.22 26.15
N LYS A 243 -5.10 -14.13 25.95
CA LYS A 243 -4.44 -12.93 25.43
C LYS A 243 -3.96 -13.20 24.03
N ILE A 244 -4.29 -12.30 23.11
CA ILE A 244 -3.81 -12.30 21.72
C ILE A 244 -3.03 -11.02 21.42
N LEU A 245 -2.24 -11.05 20.35
CA LEU A 245 -1.57 -9.86 19.83
C LEU A 245 -2.33 -9.37 18.61
N LEU A 246 -2.84 -8.15 18.68
CA LEU A 246 -3.50 -7.49 17.56
C LEU A 246 -2.56 -6.46 16.95
N THR A 247 -2.30 -6.59 15.65
CA THR A 247 -1.37 -5.71 14.92
C THR A 247 -2.12 -4.92 13.86
N ASP A 248 -2.07 -3.59 13.95
CA ASP A 248 -2.51 -2.69 12.89
C ASP A 248 -1.42 -2.60 11.81
N THR A 249 -1.82 -2.69 10.55
CA THR A 249 -0.89 -2.65 9.40
C THR A 249 -1.14 -1.45 8.51
N VAL A 250 -0.20 -1.19 7.61
CA VAL A 250 -0.34 -0.17 6.57
C VAL A 250 -1.58 -0.45 5.72
N GLY A 251 -2.36 0.60 5.42
CA GLY A 251 -3.50 0.48 4.52
C GLY A 251 -3.06 0.31 3.06
N PHE A 252 -3.80 -0.51 2.32
CA PHE A 252 -3.62 -0.65 0.89
C PHE A 252 -4.28 0.51 0.13
N ILE A 253 -3.78 0.78 -1.05
CA ILE A 253 -4.29 1.82 -1.95
C ILE A 253 -4.24 1.31 -3.39
N SER A 254 -5.06 1.85 -4.26
CA SER A 254 -5.02 1.52 -5.69
C SER A 254 -3.69 1.92 -6.34
N ASN A 255 -3.29 1.17 -7.36
CA ASN A 255 -2.08 1.48 -8.15
C ASN A 255 -0.81 1.70 -7.31
N LEU A 256 -0.65 0.92 -6.20
CA LEU A 256 0.57 0.98 -5.40
C LEU A 256 1.74 0.48 -6.25
N PRO A 257 2.79 1.28 -6.48
CA PRO A 257 3.93 0.88 -7.29
C PRO A 257 4.65 -0.35 -6.71
N HIS A 258 5.07 -1.29 -7.56
CA HIS A 258 5.80 -2.49 -7.13
C HIS A 258 7.07 -2.16 -6.32
N SER A 259 7.76 -1.07 -6.66
CA SER A 259 8.92 -0.59 -5.91
C SER A 259 8.59 -0.24 -4.46
N LEU A 260 7.38 0.26 -4.21
CA LEU A 260 6.88 0.52 -2.86
C LEU A 260 6.45 -0.77 -2.16
N ILE A 261 5.79 -1.68 -2.86
CA ILE A 261 5.44 -3.01 -2.31
C ILE A 261 6.71 -3.73 -1.85
N ASP A 262 7.76 -3.75 -2.65
CA ASP A 262 9.04 -4.36 -2.30
C ASP A 262 9.72 -3.66 -1.12
N ALA A 263 9.69 -2.33 -1.07
CA ALA A 263 10.25 -1.56 0.03
C ALA A 263 9.52 -1.85 1.35
N PHE A 264 8.19 -1.98 1.34
CA PHE A 264 7.36 -2.22 2.52
C PHE A 264 7.04 -3.69 2.79
N LYS A 265 7.66 -4.61 2.06
CA LYS A 265 7.42 -6.06 2.19
C LYS A 265 7.59 -6.59 3.61
N SER A 266 8.57 -6.07 4.37
CA SER A 266 8.80 -6.49 5.75
C SER A 266 7.69 -5.99 6.70
N THR A 267 7.12 -4.82 6.45
CA THR A 267 5.98 -4.28 7.19
C THR A 267 4.71 -5.05 6.87
N LEU A 268 4.50 -5.36 5.60
CA LEU A 268 3.38 -6.15 5.10
C LEU A 268 3.51 -7.64 5.47
N SER A 269 4.73 -8.14 5.72
CA SER A 269 4.94 -9.52 6.15
C SER A 269 4.27 -9.84 7.48
N SER A 270 4.11 -8.85 8.36
CA SER A 270 3.35 -9.02 9.60
C SER A 270 1.90 -9.47 9.36
N ALA A 271 1.28 -9.03 8.26
CA ALA A 271 -0.05 -9.49 7.85
C ALA A 271 -0.03 -10.92 7.35
N THR A 272 0.98 -11.28 6.53
CA THR A 272 1.09 -12.64 5.98
C THR A 272 1.60 -13.65 6.99
N GLU A 273 2.18 -13.25 8.10
CA GLU A 273 2.71 -14.10 9.16
C GLU A 273 1.74 -14.29 10.32
N ALA A 274 0.72 -13.46 10.47
CA ALA A 274 -0.29 -13.57 11.52
C ALA A 274 -1.13 -14.85 11.39
N ASP A 275 -1.61 -15.41 12.50
CA ASP A 275 -2.43 -16.63 12.54
C ASP A 275 -3.86 -16.35 12.06
N ILE A 276 -4.36 -15.15 12.33
CA ILE A 276 -5.70 -14.70 11.95
C ILE A 276 -5.58 -13.37 11.22
N LEU A 277 -6.22 -13.26 10.05
CA LEU A 277 -6.37 -12.00 9.31
C LEU A 277 -7.74 -11.41 9.53
N LEU A 278 -7.80 -10.15 9.96
CA LEU A 278 -9.02 -9.36 10.01
C LEU A 278 -9.04 -8.43 8.80
N VAL A 279 -9.80 -8.81 7.78
CA VAL A 279 -9.92 -8.02 6.54
C VAL A 279 -10.99 -6.97 6.74
N VAL A 280 -10.57 -5.73 6.94
CA VAL A 280 -11.46 -4.59 7.24
C VAL A 280 -11.86 -3.90 5.95
N ILE A 281 -13.16 -3.83 5.71
CA ILE A 281 -13.80 -3.22 4.56
C ILE A 281 -14.66 -2.05 5.06
N ASP A 282 -14.59 -0.91 4.39
CA ASP A 282 -15.51 0.20 4.63
C ASP A 282 -16.83 -0.09 3.92
N CYS A 283 -17.88 -0.42 4.67
CA CYS A 283 -19.18 -0.75 4.08
C CYS A 283 -19.94 0.48 3.56
N SER A 284 -19.51 1.68 3.92
CA SER A 284 -20.11 2.93 3.44
C SER A 284 -19.56 3.41 2.09
N ASP A 285 -18.38 2.90 1.69
CA ASP A 285 -17.74 3.31 0.44
C ASP A 285 -18.42 2.64 -0.76
N PRO A 286 -18.82 3.39 -1.81
CA PRO A 286 -19.40 2.80 -3.02
C PRO A 286 -18.45 1.85 -3.76
N ASP A 287 -17.14 2.07 -3.67
CA ASP A 287 -16.11 1.32 -4.37
C ASP A 287 -15.54 0.14 -3.54
N PHE A 288 -16.27 -0.33 -2.52
CA PHE A 288 -15.81 -1.38 -1.60
C PHE A 288 -15.38 -2.68 -2.30
N GLU A 289 -16.04 -3.05 -3.42
CA GLU A 289 -15.69 -4.25 -4.20
C GLU A 289 -14.30 -4.12 -4.83
N PHE A 290 -14.04 -2.96 -5.44
CA PHE A 290 -12.74 -2.64 -6.00
C PHE A 290 -11.66 -2.60 -4.91
N GLN A 291 -11.96 -1.99 -3.77
CA GLN A 291 -11.04 -1.93 -2.63
C GLN A 291 -10.71 -3.32 -2.10
N TYR A 292 -11.72 -4.19 -1.93
CA TYR A 292 -11.52 -5.57 -1.50
C TYR A 292 -10.68 -6.37 -2.51
N SER A 293 -10.97 -6.24 -3.80
CA SER A 293 -10.20 -6.92 -4.86
C SER A 293 -8.73 -6.49 -4.86
N THR A 294 -8.47 -5.20 -4.65
CA THR A 294 -7.11 -4.63 -4.53
C THR A 294 -6.37 -5.22 -3.32
N VAL A 295 -7.02 -5.28 -2.15
CA VAL A 295 -6.44 -5.90 -0.94
C VAL A 295 -6.09 -7.37 -1.19
N LYS A 296 -7.01 -8.13 -1.78
CA LYS A 296 -6.82 -9.55 -2.10
C LYS A 296 -5.65 -9.77 -3.05
N LYS A 297 -5.55 -8.95 -4.10
CA LYS A 297 -4.46 -9.01 -5.08
C LYS A 297 -3.09 -8.78 -4.42
N VAL A 298 -2.95 -7.71 -3.64
CA VAL A 298 -1.68 -7.36 -2.98
C VAL A 298 -1.27 -8.44 -1.95
N LEU A 299 -2.21 -8.96 -1.16
CA LEU A 299 -1.93 -10.05 -0.24
C LEU A 299 -1.46 -11.32 -0.97
N GLY A 300 -2.04 -11.63 -2.13
CA GLY A 300 -1.61 -12.73 -3.00
C GLY A 300 -0.19 -12.55 -3.53
N GLU A 301 0.17 -11.35 -3.98
CA GLU A 301 1.52 -11.01 -4.46
C GLU A 301 2.57 -11.16 -3.36
N ILE A 302 2.26 -10.71 -2.14
CA ILE A 302 3.17 -10.83 -0.98
C ILE A 302 3.36 -12.31 -0.61
N ALA A 303 2.30 -13.10 -0.55
CA ALA A 303 2.35 -14.53 -0.22
C ALA A 303 3.17 -15.33 -1.26
N SER A 304 2.99 -15.06 -2.54
CA SER A 304 3.73 -15.69 -3.64
C SER A 304 5.23 -15.38 -3.58
N SER A 305 5.57 -14.15 -3.23
CA SER A 305 6.97 -13.71 -3.09
C SER A 305 7.70 -14.38 -1.92
N GLN A 306 6.99 -14.82 -0.87
CA GLN A 306 7.59 -15.53 0.28
C GLN A 306 7.89 -16.99 -0.05
N LYS A 307 7.06 -17.65 -0.87
CA LYS A 307 7.28 -19.06 -1.31
C LYS A 307 8.57 -19.24 -2.10
N GLN A 308 9.05 -18.22 -2.82
CA GLN A 308 10.29 -18.27 -3.62
C GLN A 308 11.58 -18.19 -2.79
N LYS A 309 11.53 -17.81 -1.50
CA LYS A 309 12.71 -17.65 -0.63
C LYS A 309 13.08 -18.90 0.17
N ILE A 310 12.36 -20.01 0.04
CA ILE A 310 12.72 -21.29 0.69
C ILE A 310 13.81 -21.95 -0.18
N PRO A 311 15.06 -22.13 0.33
CA PRO A 311 16.11 -22.79 -0.43
C PRO A 311 15.71 -24.24 -0.75
N SER A 312 15.96 -24.66 -1.97
CA SER A 312 15.62 -25.96 -2.56
C SER A 312 16.42 -27.16 -1.98
N THR A 313 16.69 -27.23 -0.69
CA THR A 313 17.39 -28.35 -0.06
C THR A 313 16.46 -29.45 0.45
N ALA A 314 15.16 -29.38 0.16
CA ALA A 314 14.21 -30.46 0.46
C ALA A 314 13.41 -30.83 -0.80
N LYS A 315 14.10 -31.14 -1.90
CA LYS A 315 13.51 -31.81 -3.07
C LYS A 315 14.20 -33.13 -3.28
N ASN A 316 13.74 -34.14 -2.60
CA ASN A 316 13.76 -35.49 -3.12
C ASN A 316 12.35 -36.07 -2.95
N ASN A 317 11.84 -36.57 -4.11
CA ASN A 317 10.62 -37.32 -4.33
C ASN A 317 9.28 -36.54 -4.41
N MET A 318 8.89 -36.12 -5.60
CA MET A 318 7.80 -36.75 -6.38
C MET A 318 7.55 -35.95 -7.68
N PHE A 319 7.68 -36.65 -8.78
CA PHE A 319 7.20 -36.25 -10.10
C PHE A 319 5.69 -35.99 -10.03
N CYS A 320 5.24 -34.82 -10.46
CA CYS A 320 3.95 -34.63 -11.10
C CYS A 320 4.00 -33.43 -12.04
N THR A 321 3.57 -33.71 -13.22
CA THR A 321 3.51 -32.95 -14.46
C THR A 321 2.83 -31.60 -14.33
N ALA A 322 3.45 -30.62 -14.98
CA ALA A 322 2.89 -29.29 -15.21
C ALA A 322 1.80 -29.36 -16.31
N GLU A 323 0.63 -28.85 -16.05
CA GLU A 323 -0.23 -28.31 -17.10
C GLU A 323 -0.73 -26.91 -16.72
N LYS A 324 -0.52 -26.04 -17.71
CA LYS A 324 -1.05 -24.67 -17.76
C LYS A 324 -2.58 -24.74 -17.80
N ASN A 325 -3.28 -23.88 -17.04
CA ASN A 325 -4.30 -23.04 -17.67
C ASN A 325 -4.82 -21.99 -16.67
N SER A 326 -4.77 -20.77 -17.15
CA SER A 326 -5.47 -19.58 -16.67
C SER A 326 -6.96 -19.77 -16.89
N VAL A 327 -7.76 -19.32 -16.00
CA VAL A 327 -9.02 -18.58 -16.08
C VAL A 327 -9.67 -18.70 -14.71
N PHE A 328 -9.76 -17.59 -14.01
CA PHE A 328 -10.50 -17.54 -12.76
C PHE A 328 -11.98 -17.39 -13.09
N ASP A 329 -12.69 -18.50 -13.03
CA ASP A 329 -14.14 -18.55 -13.10
C ASP A 329 -14.72 -18.08 -11.77
N MET A 330 -15.57 -17.08 -11.84
CA MET A 330 -16.37 -16.60 -10.71
C MET A 330 -17.58 -17.51 -10.53
N GLN A 331 -17.43 -18.65 -9.90
CA GLN A 331 -18.57 -19.34 -9.26
C GLN A 331 -18.03 -20.47 -8.37
N HIS A 332 -18.44 -20.37 -7.10
CA HIS A 332 -18.42 -21.43 -6.08
C HIS A 332 -17.11 -21.79 -5.35
N GLU A 333 -17.28 -21.74 -4.04
CA GLU A 333 -16.72 -22.62 -3.01
C GLU A 333 -15.36 -22.27 -2.38
N ASN A 334 -15.44 -22.16 -1.08
CA ASN A 334 -14.42 -22.28 -0.05
C ASN A 334 -13.46 -23.49 -0.24
N GLU A 335 -12.67 -23.52 -1.29
CA GLU A 335 -11.51 -24.40 -1.39
C GLU A 335 -10.25 -23.55 -1.53
N TYR A 336 -9.78 -23.03 -0.40
CA TYR A 336 -8.37 -22.74 -0.23
C TYR A 336 -7.63 -24.07 -0.30
N ASP A 337 -6.77 -24.16 -1.33
CA ASP A 337 -5.83 -25.25 -1.61
C ASP A 337 -5.31 -25.88 -0.30
N SER A 338 -5.64 -27.15 -0.06
CA SER A 338 -5.40 -27.91 1.16
C SER A 338 -3.92 -28.15 1.50
N ASN A 339 -2.98 -27.53 0.77
CA ASN A 339 -1.53 -27.62 0.96
C ASN A 339 -0.84 -26.30 1.34
N SER A 340 -1.58 -25.21 1.53
CA SER A 340 -1.09 -24.01 2.21
C SER A 340 -1.66 -24.03 3.63
N PRO A 341 -0.92 -23.69 4.70
CA PRO A 341 -1.54 -23.48 6.00
C PRO A 341 -2.50 -22.30 5.82
N ALA A 342 -3.77 -22.62 5.57
CA ALA A 342 -4.82 -21.66 5.29
C ALA A 342 -4.98 -20.78 6.52
N LYS A 343 -4.42 -19.57 6.45
CA LYS A 343 -4.61 -18.56 7.47
C LYS A 343 -6.08 -18.20 7.50
N LYS A 344 -6.64 -18.23 8.69
CA LYS A 344 -8.06 -17.90 8.87
C LYS A 344 -8.26 -16.43 8.65
N SER A 345 -9.15 -16.08 7.74
CA SER A 345 -9.55 -14.71 7.50
C SER A 345 -10.96 -14.44 8.03
N ILE A 346 -11.14 -13.32 8.70
CA ILE A 346 -12.43 -12.80 9.14
C ILE A 346 -12.69 -11.51 8.38
N ILE A 347 -13.80 -11.47 7.64
CA ILE A 347 -14.23 -10.24 6.96
C ILE A 347 -14.96 -9.37 7.98
N VAL A 348 -14.49 -8.13 8.11
CA VAL A 348 -15.03 -7.12 9.03
C VAL A 348 -15.57 -5.96 8.21
N LEU A 349 -16.90 -5.83 8.17
CA LEU A 349 -17.63 -4.77 7.48
C LEU A 349 -17.77 -3.57 8.42
N ASN A 350 -16.76 -2.68 8.38
CA ASN A 350 -16.68 -1.54 9.30
C ASN A 350 -17.46 -0.32 8.80
N LYS A 351 -17.61 0.69 9.66
CA LYS A 351 -18.39 1.91 9.45
C LYS A 351 -19.88 1.64 9.22
N TYR A 352 -20.40 0.58 9.83
CA TYR A 352 -21.82 0.20 9.73
C TYR A 352 -22.78 1.33 10.15
N ASP A 353 -22.37 2.20 11.05
CA ASP A 353 -23.12 3.39 11.46
C ASP A 353 -23.48 4.33 10.31
N LEU A 354 -22.72 4.32 9.21
CA LEU A 354 -22.96 5.15 8.03
C LEU A 354 -23.88 4.50 7.00
N CYS A 355 -24.06 3.18 7.04
CA CYS A 355 -24.92 2.43 6.09
C CYS A 355 -26.04 1.64 6.76
N LYS A 356 -26.30 1.86 8.04
CA LYS A 356 -27.31 1.12 8.82
C LYS A 356 -28.74 1.25 8.27
N ASP A 357 -29.05 2.37 7.62
CA ASP A 357 -30.39 2.66 7.07
C ASP A 357 -30.48 2.36 5.55
N ASP A 358 -29.41 1.83 4.94
CA ASP A 358 -29.35 1.43 3.54
C ASP A 358 -29.51 -0.10 3.41
N ASP A 359 -30.75 -0.54 3.27
CA ASP A 359 -31.08 -1.98 3.17
C ASP A 359 -30.56 -2.61 1.88
N VAL A 360 -30.45 -1.84 0.79
CA VAL A 360 -29.90 -2.34 -0.49
C VAL A 360 -28.43 -2.65 -0.32
N ARG A 361 -27.70 -1.72 0.29
CA ARG A 361 -26.27 -1.90 0.57
C ARG A 361 -26.01 -3.08 1.52
N LYS A 362 -26.81 -3.22 2.58
CA LYS A 362 -26.71 -4.37 3.48
C LYS A 362 -26.95 -5.69 2.76
N ALA A 363 -27.99 -5.78 1.91
CA ALA A 363 -28.27 -6.97 1.15
C ALA A 363 -27.12 -7.33 0.21
N GLN A 364 -26.54 -6.35 -0.49
CA GLN A 364 -25.39 -6.52 -1.36
C GLN A 364 -24.16 -7.06 -0.60
N LEU A 365 -23.83 -6.42 0.53
CA LEU A 365 -22.71 -6.82 1.39
C LEU A 365 -22.91 -8.22 1.99
N SER A 366 -24.13 -8.55 2.45
CA SER A 366 -24.45 -9.87 3.00
C SER A 366 -24.40 -10.97 1.94
N LEU A 367 -24.77 -10.66 0.71
CA LEU A 367 -24.68 -11.58 -0.43
C LEU A 367 -23.21 -11.86 -0.79
N MET A 368 -22.38 -10.82 -0.83
CA MET A 368 -20.97 -10.93 -1.18
C MET A 368 -20.12 -11.53 -0.05
N PHE A 369 -20.46 -11.23 1.19
CA PHE A 369 -19.75 -11.66 2.39
C PHE A 369 -20.69 -12.32 3.40
N PRO A 370 -21.17 -13.56 3.14
CA PRO A 370 -22.16 -14.23 4.02
C PRO A 370 -21.68 -14.42 5.47
N GLU A 371 -20.36 -14.55 5.66
CA GLU A 371 -19.75 -14.66 6.99
C GLU A 371 -19.15 -13.34 7.50
N GLY A 372 -19.39 -12.24 6.80
CA GLY A 372 -18.91 -10.91 7.18
C GLY A 372 -19.61 -10.39 8.44
N ILE A 373 -18.86 -9.77 9.33
CA ILE A 373 -19.39 -9.19 10.56
C ILE A 373 -19.53 -7.69 10.39
N PHE A 374 -20.74 -7.17 10.51
CA PHE A 374 -21.00 -5.74 10.52
C PHE A 374 -20.53 -5.11 11.82
N VAL A 375 -19.63 -4.14 11.73
CA VAL A 375 -18.98 -3.50 12.87
C VAL A 375 -18.99 -1.99 12.69
N SER A 376 -19.18 -1.27 13.79
CA SER A 376 -18.85 0.15 13.85
C SER A 376 -17.83 0.39 14.95
N ALA A 377 -16.60 0.69 14.56
CA ALA A 377 -15.57 1.06 15.52
C ALA A 377 -15.91 2.35 16.30
N LYS A 378 -16.79 3.20 15.74
CA LYS A 378 -17.22 4.45 16.34
C LYS A 378 -18.28 4.24 17.42
N THR A 379 -19.26 3.37 17.18
CA THR A 379 -20.41 3.17 18.08
C THR A 379 -20.27 1.93 18.96
N GLY A 380 -19.32 1.04 18.67
CA GLY A 380 -19.15 -0.23 19.37
C GLY A 380 -20.04 -1.36 18.84
N HIS A 381 -20.88 -1.10 17.82
CA HIS A 381 -21.75 -2.13 17.23
C HIS A 381 -20.93 -3.31 16.70
N GLY A 382 -21.36 -4.54 16.91
CA GLY A 382 -20.77 -5.77 16.39
C GLY A 382 -19.41 -6.17 16.99
N LEU A 383 -18.78 -5.35 17.86
CA LEU A 383 -17.47 -5.65 18.45
C LEU A 383 -17.49 -6.93 19.30
N SER A 384 -18.55 -7.18 20.06
CA SER A 384 -18.70 -8.39 20.88
C SER A 384 -18.79 -9.65 20.02
N GLU A 385 -19.46 -9.59 18.88
CA GLU A 385 -19.55 -10.70 17.92
C GLU A 385 -18.19 -10.98 17.28
N LEU A 386 -17.49 -9.92 16.86
CA LEU A 386 -16.15 -10.02 16.33
C LEU A 386 -15.19 -10.66 17.34
N LEU A 387 -15.21 -10.24 18.61
CA LEU A 387 -14.39 -10.84 19.68
C LEU A 387 -14.69 -12.32 19.89
N LYS A 388 -15.97 -12.74 19.87
CA LYS A 388 -16.35 -14.16 19.94
C LYS A 388 -15.79 -14.97 18.78
N LYS A 389 -15.86 -14.44 17.54
CA LYS A 389 -15.32 -15.12 16.35
C LYS A 389 -13.80 -15.22 16.40
N ILE A 390 -13.11 -14.18 16.86
CA ILE A 390 -11.64 -14.21 17.10
C ILE A 390 -11.29 -15.26 18.15
N SER A 391 -12.00 -15.30 19.30
CA SER A 391 -11.79 -16.29 20.37
C SER A 391 -11.96 -17.73 19.87
N PHE A 392 -13.00 -17.98 19.07
CA PHE A 392 -13.24 -19.29 18.47
C PHE A 392 -12.07 -19.78 17.61
N TYR A 393 -11.51 -18.90 16.75
CA TYR A 393 -10.37 -19.25 15.92
C TYR A 393 -9.07 -19.36 16.72
N ALA A 394 -8.84 -18.50 17.70
CA ALA A 394 -7.68 -18.55 18.58
C ALA A 394 -7.63 -19.87 19.37
N THR A 395 -8.78 -20.39 19.81
CA THR A 395 -8.88 -21.69 20.52
C THR A 395 -8.52 -22.88 19.62
N LYS A 396 -8.90 -22.83 18.35
CA LYS A 396 -8.55 -23.90 17.38
C LYS A 396 -7.06 -23.96 17.07
N GLU A 397 -6.35 -22.82 17.07
CA GLU A 397 -4.89 -22.80 16.84
C GLU A 397 -4.12 -23.34 18.05
N HIS A 398 -4.47 -22.96 19.26
CA HIS A 398 -3.86 -23.52 20.48
C HIS A 398 -3.95 -25.05 20.56
N LYS A 399 -5.06 -25.66 20.10
CA LYS A 399 -5.23 -27.11 20.08
C LYS A 399 -4.36 -27.83 19.04
N LYS A 400 -3.92 -27.14 17.99
CA LYS A 400 -3.00 -27.71 16.98
C LYS A 400 -1.56 -27.74 17.47
N GLU A 401 -1.15 -26.76 18.30
CA GLU A 401 0.22 -26.68 18.82
C GLU A 401 0.46 -27.56 20.05
N ASN A 402 -0.58 -27.88 20.85
CA ASN A 402 -0.50 -28.75 22.03
C ASN A 402 -1.52 -29.91 21.95
N PRO A 403 -1.24 -30.96 21.15
CA PRO A 403 -2.13 -32.13 21.10
C PRO A 403 -2.14 -32.98 22.38
N HIS A 404 -1.28 -32.69 23.37
CA HIS A 404 -1.10 -33.49 24.57
C HIS A 404 -1.73 -32.96 25.87
N GLU A 405 -2.50 -31.86 25.83
CA GLU A 405 -3.20 -31.34 27.03
C GLU A 405 -4.61 -31.90 27.26
N ASN A 406 -4.96 -33.03 26.65
CA ASN A 406 -6.21 -33.77 26.91
C ASN A 406 -5.91 -35.24 27.28
N VAL A 407 -5.33 -35.49 28.46
CA VAL A 407 -5.43 -36.74 29.18
C VAL A 407 -5.66 -36.46 30.65
#